data_a49770d299dd582eb74efc128fe238af
#
_entry.id   a49770d299dd582eb74efc128fe238af
#
_cell.length_a   1.000
_cell.length_b   1.000
_cell.length_c   1.000
_cell.angle_alpha   90.00
_cell.angle_beta   90.00
_cell.angle_gamma   90.00
#
_symmetry.space_group_name_H-M   'P 1'
#
loop_
_entity.id
_entity.type
_entity.pdbx_description
1 polymer ?
#
loop_
_entity_poly.entity_id
_entity_poly.type
_entity_poly.pdbx_seq_one_letter_code
_entity_poly.pdbx_strand_id
1 'polypeptide(L)'
;MKTYEFKLATDAQEIAAYFALRRAIFAEEQQLFCGDDVDEIDQFAYPIVAIATATQQVVGVVRIYEAKPGIWYGGRLGTHPEYRKGWQIGKGLIYKAVTTANTWGCQQFLATVQLQNVRFFQRLHWQSLEEMAIRTHPHHLMEADLSFYPPNTEIRPILSLPAREAS
;
A
#
# COMPACT_ATOMS: atom_id res chain seq x y z
N MET A 1 10.31 3.20 23.23
CA MET A 1 10.26 3.58 21.82
C MET A 1 9.57 2.49 21.01
N LYS A 2 8.57 2.87 20.21
CA LYS A 2 7.87 1.90 19.39
C LYS A 2 8.63 1.67 18.09
N THR A 3 8.85 0.43 17.75
CA THR A 3 9.50 0.07 16.50
C THR A 3 8.59 -0.79 15.65
N TYR A 4 8.79 -0.69 14.34
CA TYR A 4 7.95 -1.39 13.37
C TYR A 4 8.82 -2.08 12.34
N GLU A 5 8.35 -3.22 11.87
CA GLU A 5 8.95 -3.92 10.75
C GLU A 5 8.03 -3.74 9.52
N PHE A 6 8.62 -3.36 8.39
CA PHE A 6 7.89 -3.19 7.14
C PHE A 6 8.32 -4.29 6.19
N LYS A 7 7.38 -5.12 5.76
CA LYS A 7 7.72 -6.31 4.98
C LYS A 7 6.58 -6.74 4.06
N LEU A 8 6.91 -7.52 3.04
CA LEU A 8 5.88 -8.25 2.30
C LEU A 8 5.20 -9.24 3.24
N ALA A 9 3.88 -9.30 3.18
CA ALA A 9 3.14 -10.31 3.92
C ALA A 9 3.29 -11.64 3.17
N THR A 10 3.83 -12.64 3.84
CA THR A 10 4.18 -13.90 3.19
C THR A 10 3.50 -15.12 3.78
N ASP A 11 3.24 -15.14 5.10
CA ASP A 11 2.56 -16.29 5.69
C ASP A 11 1.04 -16.07 5.79
N ALA A 12 0.33 -17.14 6.05
CA ALA A 12 -1.13 -17.10 6.08
C ALA A 12 -1.68 -16.16 7.14
N GLN A 13 -1.01 -16.07 8.30
CA GLN A 13 -1.44 -15.19 9.38
C GLN A 13 -1.26 -13.72 9.01
N GLU A 14 -0.12 -13.37 8.41
CA GLU A 14 0.14 -12.01 7.97
C GLU A 14 -0.85 -11.58 6.89
N ILE A 15 -1.12 -12.46 5.93
CA ILE A 15 -2.04 -12.17 4.84
C ILE A 15 -3.46 -12.01 5.38
N ALA A 16 -3.89 -12.88 6.30
CA ALA A 16 -5.20 -12.76 6.91
C ALA A 16 -5.35 -11.45 7.71
N ALA A 17 -4.33 -11.10 8.48
CA ALA A 17 -4.34 -9.84 9.25
C ALA A 17 -4.32 -8.61 8.33
N TYR A 18 -3.59 -8.69 7.22
CA TYR A 18 -3.57 -7.65 6.20
C TYR A 18 -4.97 -7.37 5.66
N PHE A 19 -5.70 -8.40 5.24
CA PHE A 19 -7.05 -8.22 4.72
C PHE A 19 -8.03 -7.79 5.81
N ALA A 20 -7.89 -8.30 7.03
CA ALA A 20 -8.76 -7.91 8.14
C ALA A 20 -8.60 -6.42 8.47
N LEU A 21 -7.38 -5.92 8.50
CA LEU A 21 -7.15 -4.50 8.76
C LEU A 21 -7.66 -3.62 7.63
N ARG A 22 -7.48 -4.03 6.38
CA ARG A 22 -8.04 -3.33 5.23
C ARG A 22 -9.56 -3.21 5.33
N ARG A 23 -10.22 -4.32 5.66
CA ARG A 23 -11.67 -4.32 5.81
C ARG A 23 -12.11 -3.36 6.90
N ALA A 24 -11.44 -3.39 8.05
CA ALA A 24 -11.76 -2.50 9.16
C ALA A 24 -11.64 -1.03 8.78
N ILE A 25 -10.60 -0.68 8.01
CA ILE A 25 -10.35 0.71 7.63
C ILE A 25 -11.27 1.14 6.48
N PHE A 26 -11.31 0.38 5.39
CA PHE A 26 -11.89 0.86 4.14
C PHE A 26 -13.37 0.50 4.01
N ALA A 27 -13.81 -0.61 4.55
CA ALA A 27 -15.21 -0.99 4.49
C ALA A 27 -15.98 -0.54 5.73
N GLU A 28 -15.44 -0.74 6.91
CA GLU A 28 -16.15 -0.47 8.18
C GLU A 28 -15.98 0.97 8.64
N GLU A 29 -14.74 1.47 8.69
CA GLU A 29 -14.51 2.84 9.18
C GLU A 29 -14.83 3.89 8.14
N GLN A 30 -14.24 3.80 6.95
CA GLN A 30 -14.41 4.82 5.91
C GLN A 30 -15.66 4.60 5.05
N GLN A 31 -16.24 3.42 5.11
CA GLN A 31 -17.44 3.06 4.37
C GLN A 31 -17.31 3.30 2.86
N LEU A 32 -16.09 3.19 2.33
CA LEU A 32 -15.83 3.32 0.90
C LEU A 32 -16.29 2.09 0.13
N PHE A 33 -16.41 0.96 0.80
CA PHE A 33 -16.80 -0.32 0.20
C PHE A 33 -17.85 -0.97 1.07
N CYS A 34 -18.75 -1.72 0.44
CA CYS A 34 -19.80 -2.45 1.13
C CYS A 34 -19.29 -3.84 1.52
N GLY A 35 -19.18 -4.10 2.80
CA GLY A 35 -18.80 -5.41 3.35
C GLY A 35 -17.31 -5.72 3.30
N ASP A 36 -16.68 -5.56 2.15
CA ASP A 36 -15.28 -5.90 1.92
C ASP A 36 -14.67 -4.94 0.90
N ASP A 37 -13.37 -4.71 0.98
CA ASP A 37 -12.63 -3.84 0.07
C ASP A 37 -11.79 -4.62 -0.94
N VAL A 38 -11.92 -5.93 -1.00
CA VAL A 38 -11.16 -6.77 -1.94
C VAL A 38 -11.68 -6.59 -3.36
N ASP A 39 -10.77 -6.53 -4.32
CA ASP A 39 -11.11 -6.39 -5.74
C ASP A 39 -10.21 -7.29 -6.60
N GLU A 40 -10.37 -7.18 -7.93
CA GLU A 40 -9.62 -8.01 -8.86
C GLU A 40 -8.11 -7.78 -8.80
N ILE A 41 -7.70 -6.57 -8.45
CA ILE A 41 -6.29 -6.22 -8.34
C ILE A 41 -5.59 -7.10 -7.29
N ASP A 42 -6.30 -7.50 -6.25
CA ASP A 42 -5.73 -8.32 -5.20
C ASP A 42 -5.24 -9.68 -5.68
N GLN A 43 -5.68 -10.12 -6.86
CA GLN A 43 -5.22 -11.38 -7.43
C GLN A 43 -3.77 -11.33 -7.90
N PHE A 44 -3.25 -10.11 -8.16
CA PHE A 44 -1.86 -9.96 -8.62
C PHE A 44 -1.09 -8.89 -7.86
N ALA A 45 -1.70 -8.26 -6.86
CA ALA A 45 -1.03 -7.27 -6.03
C ALA A 45 -0.18 -7.95 -4.96
N TYR A 46 0.86 -7.23 -4.52
CA TYR A 46 1.74 -7.69 -3.47
C TYR A 46 1.36 -7.00 -2.17
N PRO A 47 1.01 -7.76 -1.12
CA PRO A 47 0.63 -7.16 0.16
C PRO A 47 1.87 -6.78 0.97
N ILE A 48 1.87 -5.57 1.52
CA ILE A 48 2.93 -5.08 2.39
C ILE A 48 2.29 -4.70 3.72
N VAL A 49 2.95 -5.06 4.81
CA VAL A 49 2.44 -4.80 6.16
C VAL A 49 3.49 -4.09 7.00
N ALA A 50 2.99 -3.32 7.97
CA ALA A 50 3.77 -2.81 9.09
C ALA A 50 3.39 -3.63 10.31
N ILE A 51 4.38 -4.19 10.98
CA ILE A 51 4.18 -5.03 12.16
C ILE A 51 4.81 -4.33 13.35
N ALA A 52 4.03 -4.15 14.42
CA ALA A 52 4.56 -3.63 15.67
C ALA A 52 5.42 -4.71 16.32
N THR A 53 6.72 -4.44 16.50
CA THR A 53 7.64 -5.48 16.96
C THR A 53 7.34 -5.98 18.36
N ALA A 54 6.82 -5.11 19.23
CA ALA A 54 6.52 -5.47 20.62
C ALA A 54 5.38 -6.48 20.73
N THR A 55 4.38 -6.40 19.87
CA THR A 55 3.17 -7.22 19.95
C THR A 55 3.02 -8.20 18.80
N GLN A 56 3.81 -8.04 17.74
CA GLN A 56 3.69 -8.79 16.49
C GLN A 56 2.34 -8.56 15.78
N GLN A 57 1.67 -7.46 16.12
CA GLN A 57 0.38 -7.10 15.51
C GLN A 57 0.63 -6.37 14.19
N VAL A 58 -0.16 -6.69 13.16
CA VAL A 58 -0.19 -5.93 11.91
C VAL A 58 -0.92 -4.62 12.18
N VAL A 59 -0.23 -3.51 12.01
CA VAL A 59 -0.75 -2.18 12.35
C VAL A 59 -0.83 -1.25 11.14
N GLY A 60 -0.36 -1.69 9.98
CA GLY A 60 -0.46 -0.92 8.76
C GLY A 60 -0.44 -1.81 7.54
N VAL A 61 -1.00 -1.31 6.45
CA VAL A 61 -1.13 -2.06 5.20
C VAL A 61 -0.91 -1.13 4.00
N VAL A 62 -0.42 -1.71 2.91
CA VAL A 62 -0.41 -1.09 1.59
C VAL A 62 -0.27 -2.22 0.57
N ARG A 63 -0.84 -2.06 -0.62
CA ARG A 63 -0.62 -3.00 -1.71
C ARG A 63 0.10 -2.30 -2.86
N ILE A 64 0.93 -3.06 -3.58
CA ILE A 64 1.57 -2.57 -4.80
C ILE A 64 1.29 -3.56 -5.94
N TYR A 65 1.17 -3.04 -7.15
CA TYR A 65 0.96 -3.88 -8.31
C TYR A 65 1.47 -3.23 -9.58
N GLU A 66 1.86 -4.05 -10.53
CA GLU A 66 2.33 -3.59 -11.83
C GLU A 66 1.13 -3.61 -12.79
N ALA A 67 0.64 -2.40 -13.13
CA ALA A 67 -0.53 -2.26 -13.98
C ALA A 67 -0.20 -2.50 -15.45
N LYS A 68 0.98 -2.06 -15.86
CA LYS A 68 1.56 -2.26 -17.19
C LYS A 68 3.06 -2.42 -16.99
N PRO A 69 3.80 -3.00 -17.94
CA PRO A 69 5.25 -3.17 -17.76
C PRO A 69 5.93 -1.87 -17.33
N GLY A 70 6.56 -1.90 -16.18
CA GLY A 70 7.26 -0.76 -15.59
C GLY A 70 6.38 0.29 -14.92
N ILE A 71 5.07 0.23 -15.05
CA ILE A 71 4.14 1.20 -14.45
C ILE A 71 3.47 0.55 -13.25
N TRP A 72 3.83 1.02 -12.07
CA TRP A 72 3.34 0.46 -10.80
C TRP A 72 2.40 1.42 -10.10
N TYR A 73 1.50 0.86 -9.31
CA TYR A 73 0.61 1.62 -8.44
C TYR A 73 0.69 1.11 -7.01
N GLY A 74 0.55 2.03 -6.08
CA GLY A 74 0.27 1.70 -4.68
C GLY A 74 -1.18 2.02 -4.37
N GLY A 75 -1.75 1.30 -3.41
CA GLY A 75 -3.12 1.54 -2.99
C GLY A 75 -3.41 0.91 -1.64
N ARG A 76 -4.61 1.14 -1.13
CA ARG A 76 -5.05 0.61 0.17
C ARG A 76 -4.08 0.91 1.30
N LEU A 77 -3.45 2.10 1.27
CA LEU A 77 -2.59 2.54 2.36
C LEU A 77 -3.44 2.87 3.57
N GLY A 78 -3.19 2.21 4.67
CA GLY A 78 -3.95 2.46 5.89
C GLY A 78 -3.18 2.07 7.14
N THR A 79 -3.51 2.76 8.24
CA THR A 79 -2.90 2.52 9.55
C THR A 79 -4.00 2.23 10.57
N HIS A 80 -3.76 1.26 11.42
CA HIS A 80 -4.65 0.92 12.52
C HIS A 80 -4.95 2.17 13.35
N PRO A 81 -6.23 2.43 13.69
CA PRO A 81 -6.62 3.68 14.37
C PRO A 81 -5.80 4.00 15.62
N GLU A 82 -5.44 3.00 16.40
CA GLU A 82 -4.69 3.21 17.64
C GLU A 82 -3.21 3.54 17.40
N TYR A 83 -2.74 3.45 16.15
CA TYR A 83 -1.34 3.66 15.80
C TYR A 83 -1.14 4.86 14.87
N ARG A 84 -2.15 5.74 14.76
CA ARG A 84 -2.11 6.87 13.82
C ARG A 84 -1.40 8.10 14.35
N LYS A 85 -0.90 8.07 15.58
CA LYS A 85 -0.12 9.20 16.10
C LYS A 85 1.22 9.27 15.40
N GLY A 86 1.49 10.41 14.79
CA GLY A 86 2.70 10.60 14.00
C GLY A 86 2.57 9.96 12.63
N TRP A 87 3.68 9.92 11.90
CA TRP A 87 3.68 9.55 10.49
C TRP A 87 4.58 8.36 10.19
N GLN A 88 5.10 7.75 11.23
CA GLN A 88 6.12 6.72 11.12
C GLN A 88 5.64 5.51 10.31
N ILE A 89 4.43 5.03 10.58
CA ILE A 89 3.91 3.86 9.89
C ILE A 89 3.59 4.16 8.43
N GLY A 90 2.86 5.24 8.17
CA GLY A 90 2.54 5.64 6.80
C GLY A 90 3.79 5.89 5.97
N LYS A 91 4.74 6.63 6.54
CA LYS A 91 6.01 6.91 5.87
C LYS A 91 6.79 5.64 5.57
N GLY A 92 6.86 4.72 6.54
CA GLY A 92 7.57 3.46 6.36
C GLY A 92 6.92 2.56 5.33
N LEU A 93 5.59 2.51 5.29
CA LEU A 93 4.87 1.73 4.29
C LEU A 93 5.10 2.28 2.88
N ILE A 94 5.04 3.59 2.72
CA ILE A 94 5.29 4.22 1.43
C ILE A 94 6.73 3.95 0.99
N TYR A 95 7.69 4.09 1.90
CA TYR A 95 9.08 3.82 1.59
C TYR A 95 9.28 2.36 1.15
N LYS A 96 8.71 1.42 1.90
CA LYS A 96 8.81 -0.01 1.56
C LYS A 96 8.15 -0.31 0.22
N ALA A 97 6.99 0.28 -0.04
CA ALA A 97 6.25 0.08 -1.27
C ALA A 97 7.06 0.52 -2.49
N VAL A 98 7.58 1.74 -2.46
CA VAL A 98 8.27 2.31 -3.63
C VAL A 98 9.65 1.68 -3.81
N THR A 99 10.41 1.46 -2.73
CA THR A 99 11.72 0.80 -2.85
C THR A 99 11.59 -0.62 -3.38
N THR A 100 10.54 -1.33 -2.97
CA THR A 100 10.29 -2.69 -3.45
C THR A 100 9.98 -2.68 -4.95
N ALA A 101 9.08 -1.83 -5.40
CA ALA A 101 8.76 -1.72 -6.82
C ALA A 101 9.98 -1.29 -7.63
N ASN A 102 10.77 -0.35 -7.11
CA ASN A 102 11.99 0.09 -7.78
C ASN A 102 13.00 -1.05 -7.93
N THR A 103 13.11 -1.89 -6.90
CA THR A 103 13.95 -3.09 -6.95
C THR A 103 13.52 -4.03 -8.08
N TRP A 104 12.23 -4.09 -8.35
CA TRP A 104 11.65 -5.00 -9.36
C TRP A 104 11.50 -4.36 -10.74
N GLY A 105 12.17 -3.24 -10.99
CA GLY A 105 12.23 -2.63 -12.32
C GLY A 105 11.19 -1.56 -12.60
N CYS A 106 10.59 -1.00 -11.57
CA CYS A 106 9.61 0.08 -11.72
C CYS A 106 10.23 1.28 -12.43
N GLN A 107 9.54 1.81 -13.42
CA GLN A 107 9.93 3.03 -14.11
C GLN A 107 9.07 4.22 -13.67
N GLN A 108 7.85 3.96 -13.24
CA GLN A 108 6.94 4.99 -12.77
C GLN A 108 6.05 4.40 -11.67
N PHE A 109 6.02 5.04 -10.51
CA PHE A 109 5.21 4.60 -9.39
C PHE A 109 4.15 5.65 -9.09
N LEU A 110 2.88 5.25 -9.17
CA LEU A 110 1.74 6.13 -9.09
C LEU A 110 0.82 5.75 -7.93
N ALA A 111 0.04 6.71 -7.47
CA ALA A 111 -1.04 6.47 -6.50
C ALA A 111 -2.08 7.55 -6.64
N THR A 112 -3.35 7.20 -6.39
CA THR A 112 -4.40 8.19 -6.22
C THR A 112 -4.51 8.50 -4.74
N VAL A 113 -4.30 9.78 -4.39
CA VAL A 113 -4.14 10.22 -3.01
C VAL A 113 -5.29 11.15 -2.65
N GLN A 114 -5.98 10.86 -1.54
CA GLN A 114 -7.04 11.73 -1.05
C GLN A 114 -6.49 13.12 -0.77
N LEU A 115 -7.30 14.15 -1.05
CA LEU A 115 -6.85 15.54 -0.96
C LEU A 115 -6.18 15.88 0.36
N GLN A 116 -6.71 15.37 1.48
CA GLN A 116 -6.17 15.66 2.80
C GLN A 116 -4.78 15.07 3.03
N ASN A 117 -4.35 14.13 2.18
CA ASN A 117 -3.04 13.48 2.32
C ASN A 117 -2.02 13.97 1.30
N VAL A 118 -2.39 14.87 0.39
CA VAL A 118 -1.51 15.32 -0.68
C VAL A 118 -0.23 15.96 -0.14
N ARG A 119 -0.35 16.82 0.87
CA ARG A 119 0.83 17.47 1.46
C ARG A 119 1.78 16.47 2.10
N PHE A 120 1.25 15.44 2.75
CA PHE A 120 2.07 14.40 3.33
C PHE A 120 2.91 13.70 2.26
N PHE A 121 2.27 13.34 1.14
CA PHE A 121 2.98 12.71 0.02
C PHE A 121 4.00 13.66 -0.60
N GLN A 122 3.68 14.95 -0.74
CA GLN A 122 4.63 15.91 -1.27
C GLN A 122 5.90 15.99 -0.41
N ARG A 123 5.77 15.89 0.90
CA ARG A 123 6.92 15.87 1.80
C ARG A 123 7.76 14.61 1.66
N LEU A 124 7.19 13.56 1.09
CA LEU A 124 7.87 12.29 0.85
C LEU A 124 8.39 12.19 -0.59
N HIS A 125 8.49 13.33 -1.28
CA HIS A 125 9.05 13.42 -2.64
C HIS A 125 8.13 12.85 -3.71
N TRP A 126 6.85 13.11 -3.56
CA TRP A 126 5.84 12.82 -4.58
C TRP A 126 5.36 14.12 -5.20
N GLN A 127 5.02 14.09 -6.49
CA GLN A 127 4.45 15.24 -7.17
C GLN A 127 3.05 14.91 -7.67
N SER A 128 2.20 15.93 -7.67
CA SER A 128 0.84 15.82 -8.19
C SER A 128 0.87 15.95 -9.70
N LEU A 129 0.22 15.02 -10.40
CA LEU A 129 0.11 15.04 -11.85
C LEU A 129 -1.21 15.63 -12.31
N GLU A 130 -2.31 15.28 -11.64
CA GLU A 130 -3.63 15.81 -11.96
C GLU A 130 -4.58 15.67 -10.78
N GLU A 131 -5.62 16.49 -10.77
CA GLU A 131 -6.69 16.40 -9.80
C GLU A 131 -7.81 15.55 -10.40
N MET A 132 -8.49 14.77 -9.56
CA MET A 132 -9.57 13.90 -9.99
C MET A 132 -10.53 13.65 -8.84
N ALA A 133 -11.72 13.16 -9.16
CA ALA A 133 -12.70 12.77 -8.15
C ALA A 133 -12.91 11.26 -8.23
N ILE A 134 -12.91 10.59 -7.06
CA ILE A 134 -13.27 9.18 -6.97
C ILE A 134 -14.46 9.11 -6.03
N ARG A 135 -15.60 8.62 -6.53
CA ARG A 135 -16.85 8.57 -5.76
C ARG A 135 -17.17 9.91 -5.11
N THR A 136 -17.05 11.00 -5.88
CA THR A 136 -17.27 12.39 -5.45
C THR A 136 -16.27 12.93 -4.46
N HIS A 137 -15.26 12.16 -4.05
CA HIS A 137 -14.21 12.64 -3.17
C HIS A 137 -13.01 13.14 -3.97
N PRO A 138 -12.46 14.32 -3.61
CA PRO A 138 -11.31 14.86 -4.35
C PRO A 138 -10.05 14.06 -4.07
N HIS A 139 -9.32 13.77 -5.15
CA HIS A 139 -8.06 13.04 -5.12
C HIS A 139 -7.06 13.68 -6.06
N HIS A 140 -5.79 13.40 -5.88
CA HIS A 140 -4.75 13.71 -6.85
C HIS A 140 -4.11 12.42 -7.32
N LEU A 141 -3.86 12.32 -8.62
CA LEU A 141 -2.94 11.30 -9.14
C LEU A 141 -1.53 11.81 -8.86
N MET A 142 -0.75 11.07 -8.13
CA MET A 142 0.58 11.48 -7.71
C MET A 142 1.63 10.47 -8.14
N GLU A 143 2.85 10.95 -8.34
CA GLU A 143 3.98 10.14 -8.77
C GLU A 143 5.14 10.30 -7.80
N ALA A 144 5.75 9.18 -7.41
CA ALA A 144 6.93 9.17 -6.55
C ALA A 144 8.18 9.51 -7.36
N ASP A 145 9.08 10.30 -6.77
CA ASP A 145 10.41 10.50 -7.31
C ASP A 145 11.28 9.32 -6.89
N LEU A 146 11.53 8.41 -7.81
CA LEU A 146 12.23 7.17 -7.54
C LEU A 146 13.66 7.37 -7.02
N SER A 147 14.26 8.53 -7.27
CA SER A 147 15.62 8.81 -6.79
C SER A 147 15.70 8.87 -5.26
N PHE A 148 14.58 9.08 -4.57
CA PHE A 148 14.51 9.06 -3.13
C PHE A 148 14.15 7.70 -2.54
N TYR A 149 13.96 6.69 -3.39
CA TYR A 149 13.53 5.35 -3.00
C TYR A 149 14.45 4.30 -3.63
N PRO A 150 15.71 4.22 -3.17
CA PRO A 150 16.70 3.36 -3.82
C PRO A 150 16.29 1.88 -3.77
N PRO A 151 16.66 1.10 -4.79
CA PRO A 151 16.36 -0.32 -4.78
C PRO A 151 17.12 -1.04 -3.66
N ASN A 152 16.56 -2.16 -3.23
CA ASN A 152 17.13 -3.01 -2.20
C ASN A 152 17.35 -4.43 -2.77
N THR A 153 17.34 -5.44 -1.93
CA THR A 153 17.57 -6.83 -2.34
C THR A 153 16.31 -7.68 -2.28
N GLU A 154 15.13 -7.06 -2.20
CA GLU A 154 13.89 -7.79 -2.07
C GLU A 154 13.63 -8.68 -3.30
N ILE A 155 13.39 -9.96 -3.08
CA ILE A 155 13.12 -10.91 -4.15
C ILE A 155 11.63 -10.86 -4.49
N ARG A 156 11.32 -10.73 -5.78
CA ARG A 156 9.94 -10.69 -6.23
C ARG A 156 9.33 -12.09 -6.15
N PRO A 157 8.28 -12.28 -5.34
CA PRO A 157 7.64 -13.60 -5.25
C PRO A 157 6.91 -13.95 -6.53
N ILE A 158 6.81 -15.25 -6.79
CA ILE A 158 5.95 -15.75 -7.84
C ILE A 158 4.56 -15.85 -7.25
N LEU A 159 3.61 -15.08 -7.81
CA LEU A 159 2.23 -15.12 -7.35
C LEU A 159 1.57 -16.36 -7.90
N SER A 160 1.02 -17.16 -7.00
CA SER A 160 0.22 -18.30 -7.40
C SER A 160 -1.19 -17.80 -7.72
N LEU A 161 -1.74 -18.27 -8.83
CA LEU A 161 -3.08 -17.92 -9.27
C LEU A 161 -3.98 -19.13 -9.09
N PRO A 162 -4.55 -19.29 -7.89
CA PRO A 162 -5.32 -20.49 -7.62
C PRO A 162 -6.63 -20.45 -8.41
N ALA A 163 -7.54 -21.06 -7.96
CA ALA A 163 -8.91 -21.28 -8.37
C ALA A 163 -9.47 -20.51 -9.56
N ARG A 164 -9.11 -19.28 -9.78
CA ARG A 164 -9.66 -18.53 -10.91
C ARG A 164 -9.26 -19.13 -12.26
N GLU A 165 -8.21 -19.91 -12.29
CA GLU A 165 -7.77 -20.57 -13.50
C GLU A 165 -8.71 -21.71 -13.89
N ALA A 166 -9.47 -22.19 -12.95
CA ALA A 166 -10.41 -23.26 -13.18
C ALA A 166 -11.72 -22.78 -13.83
N SER A 167 -11.90 -21.50 -13.91
CA SER A 167 -13.14 -20.93 -14.44
C SER A 167 -13.18 -20.86 -15.96
#